data_ca7fea7ea5986795e830e38d7696ac4a
#
_entry.id   ca7fea7ea5986795e830e38d7696ac4a
#
_cell.length_a   1.000
_cell.length_b   1.000
_cell.length_c   1.000
_cell.angle_alpha   90.00
_cell.angle_beta   90.00
_cell.angle_gamma   90.00
#
_symmetry.space_group_name_H-M   'P 1'
#
loop_
_entity.id
_entity.type
_entity.pdbx_description
1 polymer ?
#
loop_
_entity_poly.entity_id
_entity_poly.type
_entity_poly.pdbx_seq_one_letter_code
_entity_poly.pdbx_strand_id
1 'polypeptide(L)'
;VTAVPPTSPPMSAEPRVAVIVPAYNEQRLITSTLRALDAQRFDTVLERQLLNGFRVIVIDNNSTDTTAEVVEKFIAEGTRRPFELITETQKGLGSAVDTGVRHAIDTGAVFVARTDSDSVPDPTWLHELLQPLLAGRRLVGGRLRARHDEPYSPVPYDLLGLLWRVGHLQQKWRTRHEPPYAQRTFGVVGPNCAFDTEVYLTAGGYPRLPLEQVSEDWELQQRVRKVAPKSAVALAPRAIVRTSQRRVRHLGIRGNSAWYAADHRGGRADLAESTGQAIDIR
;
A
#
# COMPACT_ATOMS: atom_id res chain seq x y z
N VAL A 1 9.75 42.74 31.92
CA VAL A 1 9.51 41.29 31.82
C VAL A 1 9.48 40.99 30.36
N THR A 2 10.61 40.54 29.83
CA THR A 2 10.75 40.11 28.42
C THR A 2 10.18 38.71 28.27
N ALA A 3 9.09 38.57 27.52
CA ALA A 3 8.51 37.27 27.17
C ALA A 3 9.49 36.47 26.30
N VAL A 4 9.90 35.30 26.78
CA VAL A 4 10.67 34.33 26.02
C VAL A 4 9.74 33.76 24.93
N PRO A 5 10.09 33.80 23.66
CA PRO A 5 9.27 33.20 22.61
C PRO A 5 9.18 31.68 22.85
N PRO A 6 8.04 31.02 22.51
CA PRO A 6 7.91 29.59 22.67
C PRO A 6 8.96 28.87 21.85
N THR A 7 9.80 28.10 22.53
CA THR A 7 10.75 27.21 21.88
C THR A 7 9.96 26.17 21.09
N SER A 8 10.13 26.14 19.77
CA SER A 8 9.61 25.07 18.92
C SER A 8 10.04 23.72 19.52
N PRO A 9 9.15 22.71 19.59
CA PRO A 9 9.56 21.39 20.09
C PRO A 9 10.75 20.89 19.27
N PRO A 10 11.70 20.18 19.89
CA PRO A 10 12.83 19.63 19.17
C PRO A 10 12.29 18.75 18.03
N MET A 11 12.73 19.03 16.80
CA MET A 11 12.40 18.20 15.64
C MET A 11 12.88 16.78 15.94
N SER A 12 11.95 15.81 15.97
CA SER A 12 12.28 14.41 16.18
C SER A 12 13.33 13.98 15.16
N ALA A 13 14.38 13.29 15.62
CA ALA A 13 15.42 12.73 14.74
C ALA A 13 14.88 11.63 13.81
N GLU A 14 13.65 11.17 14.06
CA GLU A 14 13.00 10.09 13.35
C GLU A 14 12.38 10.53 12.01
N PRO A 15 12.44 9.67 10.97
CA PRO A 15 11.80 9.94 9.69
C PRO A 15 10.29 10.15 9.82
N ARG A 16 9.79 11.23 9.23
CA ARG A 16 8.35 11.54 9.23
C ARG A 16 7.54 10.74 8.20
N VAL A 17 8.21 9.94 7.40
CA VAL A 17 7.61 9.05 6.39
C VAL A 17 7.97 7.61 6.70
N ALA A 18 6.97 6.72 6.67
CA ALA A 18 7.18 5.28 6.76
C ALA A 18 6.64 4.57 5.52
N VAL A 19 7.34 3.53 5.10
CA VAL A 19 6.86 2.59 4.07
C VAL A 19 6.54 1.26 4.76
N ILE A 20 5.30 0.81 4.64
CA ILE A 20 4.82 -0.45 5.23
C ILE A 20 4.88 -1.55 4.17
N VAL A 21 5.47 -2.68 4.55
CA VAL A 21 5.61 -3.86 3.69
C VAL A 21 5.10 -5.10 4.45
N PRO A 22 3.83 -5.48 4.32
CA PRO A 22 3.33 -6.71 4.88
C PRO A 22 3.94 -7.92 4.13
N ALA A 23 4.36 -8.93 4.86
CA ALA A 23 5.00 -10.13 4.32
C ALA A 23 4.41 -11.40 4.93
N TYR A 24 4.14 -12.40 4.09
CA TYR A 24 3.76 -13.74 4.47
C TYR A 24 4.25 -14.75 3.42
N ASN A 25 5.22 -15.59 3.77
CA ASN A 25 5.81 -16.61 2.87
C ASN A 25 6.35 -16.02 1.54
N GLU A 26 7.16 -14.97 1.63
CA GLU A 26 7.71 -14.24 0.47
C GLU A 26 9.24 -14.32 0.35
N GLN A 27 9.87 -15.35 0.92
CA GLN A 27 11.33 -15.55 0.91
C GLN A 27 11.98 -15.38 -0.48
N ARG A 28 11.25 -15.68 -1.57
CA ARG A 28 11.76 -15.63 -2.95
C ARG A 28 11.74 -14.22 -3.57
N LEU A 29 10.78 -13.38 -3.20
CA LEU A 29 10.52 -12.13 -3.88
C LEU A 29 10.86 -10.89 -3.05
N ILE A 30 10.80 -11.00 -1.71
CA ILE A 30 10.92 -9.86 -0.80
C ILE A 30 12.24 -9.09 -0.98
N THR A 31 13.36 -9.76 -1.23
CA THR A 31 14.66 -9.09 -1.40
C THR A 31 14.65 -8.06 -2.54
N SER A 32 13.94 -8.34 -3.64
CA SER A 32 13.83 -7.38 -4.75
C SER A 32 13.01 -6.14 -4.37
N THR A 33 11.98 -6.31 -3.54
CA THR A 33 11.19 -5.22 -2.98
C THR A 33 12.02 -4.35 -2.06
N LEU A 34 12.76 -4.96 -1.10
CA LEU A 34 13.61 -4.24 -0.16
C LEU A 34 14.71 -3.44 -0.88
N ARG A 35 15.37 -4.03 -1.88
CA ARG A 35 16.38 -3.33 -2.71
C ARG A 35 15.78 -2.14 -3.45
N ALA A 36 14.57 -2.28 -4.01
CA ALA A 36 13.90 -1.19 -4.70
C ALA A 36 13.51 -0.05 -3.75
N LEU A 37 13.14 -0.37 -2.50
CA LEU A 37 12.85 0.61 -1.46
C LEU A 37 14.13 1.31 -0.98
N ASP A 38 15.21 0.59 -0.77
CA ASP A 38 16.50 1.17 -0.37
C ASP A 38 17.09 2.11 -1.45
N ALA A 39 16.77 1.84 -2.72
CA ALA A 39 17.21 2.62 -3.87
C ALA A 39 16.29 3.79 -4.25
N GLN A 40 15.25 4.10 -3.46
CA GLN A 40 14.33 5.20 -3.77
C GLN A 40 15.04 6.54 -3.88
N ARG A 41 14.62 7.35 -4.86
CA ARG A 41 15.20 8.65 -5.22
C ARG A 41 14.15 9.76 -5.04
N PHE A 42 14.63 10.91 -4.61
CA PHE A 42 13.86 12.14 -4.48
C PHE A 42 14.53 13.26 -5.27
N ASP A 43 13.77 14.29 -5.64
CA ASP A 43 14.40 15.54 -6.04
C ASP A 43 14.96 16.30 -4.82
N THR A 44 15.83 17.27 -5.07
CA THR A 44 16.50 18.02 -4.02
C THR A 44 15.56 18.84 -3.13
N VAL A 45 14.38 19.19 -3.63
CA VAL A 45 13.37 19.95 -2.87
C VAL A 45 12.72 19.05 -1.85
N LEU A 46 12.21 17.88 -2.29
CA LEU A 46 11.57 16.91 -1.41
C LEU A 46 12.57 16.28 -0.43
N GLU A 47 13.81 16.03 -0.84
CA GLU A 47 14.87 15.56 0.06
C GLU A 47 15.08 16.51 1.25
N ARG A 48 15.09 17.83 1.00
CA ARG A 48 15.17 18.83 2.06
C ARG A 48 13.92 18.89 2.94
N GLN A 49 12.74 18.72 2.35
CA GLN A 49 11.46 18.73 3.10
C GLN A 49 11.31 17.51 4.00
N LEU A 50 11.83 16.35 3.58
CA LEU A 50 11.78 15.13 4.38
C LEU A 50 12.81 15.11 5.52
N LEU A 51 13.75 16.03 5.56
CA LEU A 51 14.82 16.24 6.54
C LEU A 51 15.58 14.97 6.94
N ASN A 52 14.89 13.94 7.44
CA ASN A 52 15.44 12.67 7.92
C ASN A 52 15.12 11.47 6.99
N GLY A 53 14.61 11.73 5.76
CA GLY A 53 14.29 10.69 4.81
C GLY A 53 13.01 9.91 5.15
N PHE A 54 13.05 8.61 4.95
CA PHE A 54 11.97 7.68 5.29
C PHE A 54 12.54 6.40 5.88
N ARG A 55 11.72 5.66 6.61
CA ARG A 55 12.02 4.30 7.09
C ARG A 55 11.13 3.26 6.40
N VAL A 56 11.58 2.02 6.43
CA VAL A 56 10.81 0.88 5.93
C VAL A 56 10.51 -0.06 7.09
N ILE A 57 9.24 -0.38 7.28
CA ILE A 57 8.75 -1.31 8.29
C ILE A 57 8.23 -2.53 7.57
N VAL A 58 8.92 -3.66 7.72
CA VAL A 58 8.46 -4.96 7.23
C VAL A 58 7.68 -5.63 8.35
N ILE A 59 6.50 -6.13 8.04
CA ILE A 59 5.65 -6.81 9.01
C ILE A 59 5.54 -8.28 8.60
N ASP A 60 6.24 -9.16 9.31
CA ASP A 60 6.05 -10.59 9.16
C ASP A 60 4.74 -11.02 9.79
N ASN A 61 3.84 -11.56 8.99
CA ASN A 61 2.52 -12.01 9.44
C ASN A 61 2.44 -13.53 9.50
N ASN A 62 3.20 -14.14 10.42
CA ASN A 62 3.25 -15.58 10.65
C ASN A 62 3.81 -16.38 9.46
N SER A 63 4.88 -15.93 8.83
CA SER A 63 5.55 -16.73 7.81
C SER A 63 6.03 -18.06 8.39
N THR A 64 5.92 -19.10 7.57
CA THR A 64 6.37 -20.47 7.89
C THR A 64 7.59 -20.87 7.08
N ASP A 65 8.01 -19.99 6.16
CA ASP A 65 9.24 -20.11 5.39
C ASP A 65 10.34 -19.21 5.98
N THR A 66 11.43 -19.01 5.27
CA THR A 66 12.57 -18.18 5.72
C THR A 66 12.40 -16.68 5.40
N THR A 67 11.18 -16.17 5.31
CA THR A 67 10.93 -14.74 5.00
C THR A 67 11.57 -13.82 6.02
N ALA A 68 11.38 -14.08 7.32
CA ALA A 68 11.92 -13.24 8.40
C ALA A 68 13.45 -13.22 8.35
N GLU A 69 14.09 -14.38 8.24
CA GLU A 69 15.55 -14.51 8.17
C GLU A 69 16.13 -13.78 6.94
N VAL A 70 15.43 -13.82 5.80
CA VAL A 70 15.84 -13.09 4.58
C VAL A 70 15.81 -11.58 4.82
N VAL A 71 14.81 -11.06 5.53
CA VAL A 71 14.70 -9.64 5.88
C VAL A 71 15.79 -9.24 6.87
N GLU A 72 15.98 -10.00 7.95
CA GLU A 72 17.02 -9.76 8.95
C GLU A 72 18.41 -9.73 8.32
N LYS A 73 18.70 -10.70 7.44
CA LYS A 73 19.95 -10.73 6.67
C LYS A 73 20.14 -9.50 5.82
N PHE A 74 19.10 -9.07 5.09
CA PHE A 74 19.14 -7.86 4.27
C PHE A 74 19.47 -6.62 5.10
N ILE A 75 18.86 -6.48 6.29
CA ILE A 75 19.13 -5.38 7.22
C ILE A 75 20.58 -5.44 7.73
N ALA A 76 21.06 -6.63 8.10
CA ALA A 76 22.40 -6.84 8.62
C ALA A 76 23.53 -6.58 7.60
N GLU A 77 23.26 -6.75 6.30
CA GLU A 77 24.18 -6.42 5.22
C GLU A 77 24.42 -4.91 5.07
N GLY A 78 23.61 -4.08 5.72
CA GLY A 78 23.68 -2.62 5.69
C GLY A 78 22.80 -2.00 4.59
N THR A 79 22.03 -1.00 4.96
CA THR A 79 21.04 -0.33 4.12
C THR A 79 21.29 1.19 4.12
N ARG A 80 20.88 1.87 3.06
CA ARG A 80 20.94 3.33 2.97
C ARG A 80 19.87 4.03 3.79
N ARG A 81 18.76 3.31 4.03
CA ARG A 81 17.59 3.79 4.78
C ARG A 81 17.39 2.92 6.01
N PRO A 82 16.78 3.43 7.07
CA PRO A 82 16.40 2.61 8.22
C PRO A 82 15.35 1.55 7.80
N PHE A 83 15.66 0.28 8.08
CA PHE A 83 14.73 -0.84 7.92
C PHE A 83 14.54 -1.49 9.28
N GLU A 84 13.32 -1.90 9.55
CA GLU A 84 12.96 -2.68 10.73
C GLU A 84 12.02 -3.82 10.36
N LEU A 85 12.12 -4.94 11.09
CA LEU A 85 11.24 -6.07 10.99
C LEU A 85 10.43 -6.16 12.29
N ILE A 86 9.10 -6.19 12.15
CA ILE A 86 8.20 -6.45 13.28
C ILE A 86 7.30 -7.64 12.96
N THR A 87 6.74 -8.26 13.99
CA THR A 87 5.84 -9.42 13.83
C THR A 87 4.41 -9.06 14.20
N GLU A 88 3.46 -9.49 13.38
CA GLU A 88 2.03 -9.48 13.70
C GLU A 88 1.51 -10.90 13.80
N THR A 89 1.05 -11.29 14.99
CA THR A 89 0.59 -12.65 15.28
C THR A 89 -0.85 -12.91 14.85
N GLN A 90 -1.68 -11.88 14.73
CA GLN A 90 -3.01 -12.03 14.18
C GLN A 90 -2.93 -12.21 12.67
N LYS A 91 -3.22 -13.42 12.19
CA LYS A 91 -3.19 -13.74 10.75
C LYS A 91 -4.15 -12.87 9.97
N GLY A 92 -3.65 -12.28 8.88
CA GLY A 92 -4.45 -11.50 7.94
C GLY A 92 -3.76 -10.21 7.48
N LEU A 93 -3.87 -9.91 6.20
CA LEU A 93 -3.22 -8.75 5.57
C LEU A 93 -3.63 -7.42 6.25
N GLY A 94 -4.92 -7.25 6.55
CA GLY A 94 -5.41 -6.06 7.24
C GLY A 94 -4.78 -5.87 8.62
N SER A 95 -4.60 -6.97 9.38
CA SER A 95 -3.94 -6.95 10.69
C SER A 95 -2.47 -6.55 10.57
N ALA A 96 -1.73 -7.16 9.64
CA ALA A 96 -0.33 -6.84 9.39
C ALA A 96 -0.13 -5.36 9.04
N VAL A 97 -0.95 -4.85 8.11
CA VAL A 97 -0.84 -3.46 7.68
C VAL A 97 -1.25 -2.49 8.80
N ASP A 98 -2.34 -2.76 9.53
CA ASP A 98 -2.76 -1.89 10.65
C ASP A 98 -1.68 -1.83 11.74
N THR A 99 -1.07 -2.96 12.08
CA THR A 99 0.04 -3.01 13.05
C THR A 99 1.24 -2.19 12.59
N GLY A 100 1.66 -2.33 11.32
CA GLY A 100 2.74 -1.53 10.76
C GLY A 100 2.44 -0.05 10.73
N VAL A 101 1.21 0.35 10.37
CA VAL A 101 0.79 1.75 10.37
C VAL A 101 0.77 2.34 11.78
N ARG A 102 0.22 1.62 12.77
CA ARG A 102 0.22 2.08 14.16
C ARG A 102 1.62 2.24 14.70
N HIS A 103 2.50 1.27 14.45
CA HIS A 103 3.91 1.38 14.82
C HIS A 103 4.59 2.59 14.15
N ALA A 104 4.31 2.87 12.88
CA ALA A 104 4.80 4.06 12.20
C ALA A 104 4.32 5.36 12.86
N ILE A 105 3.03 5.43 13.26
CA ILE A 105 2.44 6.58 13.95
C ILE A 105 3.09 6.78 15.32
N ASP A 106 3.19 5.73 16.11
CA ASP A 106 3.77 5.75 17.46
C ASP A 106 5.23 6.20 17.45
N THR A 107 5.92 5.95 16.34
CA THR A 107 7.31 6.37 16.09
C THR A 107 7.43 7.65 15.26
N GLY A 108 6.37 8.45 15.14
CA GLY A 108 6.39 9.84 14.64
C GLY A 108 6.15 10.04 13.15
N ALA A 109 5.74 9.01 12.40
CA ALA A 109 5.38 9.18 10.99
C ALA A 109 4.11 10.04 10.85
N VAL A 110 4.12 10.95 9.89
CA VAL A 110 2.95 11.76 9.48
C VAL A 110 2.39 11.32 8.13
N PHE A 111 3.21 10.65 7.33
CA PHE A 111 2.79 10.01 6.08
C PHE A 111 3.20 8.55 6.10
N VAL A 112 2.30 7.70 5.64
CA VAL A 112 2.57 6.28 5.45
C VAL A 112 2.30 5.91 4.00
N ALA A 113 3.26 5.23 3.36
CA ALA A 113 3.08 4.56 2.09
C ALA A 113 3.03 3.05 2.30
N ARG A 114 2.37 2.32 1.42
CA ARG A 114 2.32 0.87 1.43
C ARG A 114 2.69 0.31 0.07
N THR A 115 3.48 -0.75 0.08
CA THR A 115 3.68 -1.67 -1.04
C THR A 115 3.70 -3.11 -0.53
N ASP A 116 3.45 -4.08 -1.40
CA ASP A 116 3.45 -5.49 -1.00
C ASP A 116 4.86 -6.11 -1.18
N SER A 117 5.14 -7.19 -0.46
CA SER A 117 6.44 -7.88 -0.42
C SER A 117 6.85 -8.57 -1.73
N ASP A 118 5.92 -8.76 -2.67
CA ASP A 118 6.15 -9.28 -4.01
C ASP A 118 6.23 -8.20 -5.10
N SER A 119 6.27 -6.95 -4.69
CA SER A 119 6.11 -5.79 -5.55
C SER A 119 7.38 -4.94 -5.59
N VAL A 120 7.76 -4.48 -6.78
CA VAL A 120 8.97 -3.68 -7.03
C VAL A 120 8.57 -2.24 -7.38
N PRO A 121 8.68 -1.29 -6.45
CA PRO A 121 8.46 0.13 -6.73
C PRO A 121 9.50 0.70 -7.73
N ASP A 122 9.03 1.52 -8.67
CA ASP A 122 9.94 2.26 -9.56
C ASP A 122 10.81 3.26 -8.75
N PRO A 123 11.99 3.68 -9.24
CA PRO A 123 12.95 4.47 -8.44
C PRO A 123 12.44 5.79 -7.86
N THR A 124 11.40 6.40 -8.43
CA THR A 124 10.80 7.66 -7.95
C THR A 124 9.39 7.44 -7.38
N TRP A 125 9.01 6.21 -7.11
CA TRP A 125 7.68 5.85 -6.66
C TRP A 125 7.22 6.60 -5.41
N LEU A 126 8.06 6.62 -4.37
CA LEU A 126 7.71 7.27 -3.11
C LEU A 126 7.65 8.80 -3.28
N HIS A 127 8.55 9.38 -4.07
CA HIS A 127 8.51 10.78 -4.45
C HIS A 127 7.16 11.15 -5.07
N GLU A 128 6.71 10.39 -6.07
CA GLU A 128 5.47 10.65 -6.78
C GLU A 128 4.21 10.48 -5.90
N LEU A 129 4.22 9.57 -4.92
CA LEU A 129 3.13 9.43 -3.96
C LEU A 129 3.06 10.59 -2.96
N LEU A 130 4.21 11.10 -2.52
CA LEU A 130 4.27 12.15 -1.50
C LEU A 130 3.89 13.53 -2.05
N GLN A 131 4.13 13.83 -3.33
CA GLN A 131 3.79 15.12 -3.93
C GLN A 131 2.32 15.52 -3.72
N PRO A 132 1.32 14.68 -4.03
CA PRO A 132 -0.08 15.03 -3.77
C PRO A 132 -0.39 15.17 -2.27
N LEU A 133 0.23 14.36 -1.37
CA LEU A 133 0.02 14.47 0.07
C LEU A 133 0.54 15.81 0.59
N LEU A 134 1.72 16.24 0.17
CA LEU A 134 2.28 17.55 0.51
C LEU A 134 1.44 18.71 -0.06
N ALA A 135 0.72 18.48 -1.16
CA ALA A 135 -0.26 19.42 -1.72
C ALA A 135 -1.65 19.33 -1.03
N GLY A 136 -1.77 18.68 0.13
CA GLY A 136 -2.99 18.61 0.95
C GLY A 136 -3.97 17.49 0.58
N ARG A 137 -3.56 16.52 -0.27
CA ARG A 137 -4.35 15.30 -0.43
C ARG A 137 -4.14 14.41 0.78
N ARG A 138 -5.14 13.55 1.06
CA ARG A 138 -5.14 12.74 2.28
C ARG A 138 -4.94 11.25 2.02
N LEU A 139 -5.36 10.78 0.83
CA LEU A 139 -5.17 9.41 0.37
C LEU A 139 -4.79 9.43 -1.11
N VAL A 140 -3.70 8.79 -1.46
CA VAL A 140 -3.12 8.77 -2.81
C VAL A 140 -2.93 7.34 -3.26
N GLY A 141 -3.38 7.00 -4.47
CA GLY A 141 -3.12 5.73 -5.13
C GLY A 141 -2.18 5.91 -6.32
N GLY A 142 -1.30 4.93 -6.54
CA GLY A 142 -0.45 4.86 -7.72
C GLY A 142 -0.99 3.88 -8.79
N ARG A 143 -0.13 3.46 -9.71
CA ARG A 143 -0.43 2.50 -10.78
C ARG A 143 0.29 1.19 -10.57
N LEU A 144 -0.41 0.09 -10.77
CA LEU A 144 0.19 -1.23 -10.85
C LEU A 144 0.55 -1.57 -12.30
N ARG A 145 1.69 -2.24 -12.46
CA ARG A 145 2.15 -2.91 -13.67
C ARG A 145 2.64 -4.30 -13.35
N ALA A 146 2.83 -5.12 -14.38
CA ALA A 146 3.47 -6.41 -14.20
C ALA A 146 4.97 -6.28 -13.93
N ARG A 147 5.53 -7.18 -13.13
CA ARG A 147 6.99 -7.35 -13.01
C ARG A 147 7.59 -7.78 -14.33
N HIS A 148 8.81 -7.33 -14.60
CA HIS A 148 9.55 -7.69 -15.84
C HIS A 148 10.61 -8.77 -15.59
N ASP A 149 10.92 -9.05 -14.34
CA ASP A 149 11.90 -10.07 -13.91
C ASP A 149 11.26 -11.44 -13.66
N GLU A 150 9.96 -11.58 -13.91
CA GLU A 150 9.29 -12.87 -13.97
C GLU A 150 9.34 -13.45 -15.40
N PRO A 151 9.36 -14.79 -15.55
CA PRO A 151 9.46 -15.43 -16.88
C PRO A 151 8.15 -15.34 -17.68
N TYR A 152 7.42 -14.25 -17.58
CA TYR A 152 6.09 -14.07 -18.18
C TYR A 152 5.97 -12.73 -18.87
N SER A 153 5.20 -12.72 -19.98
CA SER A 153 4.91 -11.48 -20.66
C SER A 153 4.11 -10.52 -19.76
N PRO A 154 4.55 -9.26 -19.58
CA PRO A 154 3.80 -8.25 -18.84
C PRO A 154 2.56 -7.74 -19.59
N VAL A 155 2.51 -7.92 -20.92
CA VAL A 155 1.50 -7.31 -21.80
C VAL A 155 0.06 -7.65 -21.43
N PRO A 156 -0.32 -8.93 -21.14
CA PRO A 156 -1.70 -9.24 -20.78
C PRO A 156 -2.16 -8.54 -19.47
N TYR A 157 -1.28 -8.44 -18.49
CA TYR A 157 -1.57 -7.78 -17.22
C TYR A 157 -1.73 -6.27 -17.41
N ASP A 158 -0.82 -5.65 -18.14
CA ASP A 158 -0.85 -4.21 -18.42
C ASP A 158 -2.08 -3.82 -19.27
N LEU A 159 -2.47 -4.67 -20.23
CA LEU A 159 -3.70 -4.49 -21.01
C LEU A 159 -4.95 -4.61 -20.12
N LEU A 160 -4.99 -5.58 -19.22
CA LEU A 160 -6.07 -5.72 -18.24
C LEU A 160 -6.19 -4.45 -17.38
N GLY A 161 -5.08 -3.89 -16.91
CA GLY A 161 -5.03 -2.63 -16.19
C GLY A 161 -5.55 -1.43 -16.99
N LEU A 162 -5.40 -1.44 -18.32
CA LEU A 162 -5.99 -0.43 -19.20
C LEU A 162 -7.51 -0.59 -19.30
N LEU A 163 -8.00 -1.81 -19.50
CA LEU A 163 -9.43 -2.10 -19.55
C LEU A 163 -10.14 -1.73 -18.24
N TRP A 164 -9.50 -1.98 -17.11
CA TRP A 164 -10.02 -1.58 -15.80
C TRP A 164 -10.17 -0.07 -15.65
N ARG A 165 -9.21 0.71 -16.18
CA ARG A 165 -9.32 2.18 -16.20
C ARG A 165 -10.53 2.67 -16.99
N VAL A 166 -10.80 2.07 -18.15
CA VAL A 166 -12.00 2.39 -18.94
C VAL A 166 -13.27 2.02 -18.16
N GLY A 167 -13.31 0.84 -17.52
CA GLY A 167 -14.40 0.42 -16.66
C GLY A 167 -14.66 1.38 -15.48
N HIS A 168 -13.59 1.91 -14.86
CA HIS A 168 -13.71 2.92 -13.80
C HIS A 168 -14.30 4.25 -14.30
N LEU A 169 -13.94 4.69 -15.49
CA LEU A 169 -14.54 5.89 -16.10
C LEU A 169 -16.05 5.72 -16.33
N GLN A 170 -16.46 4.55 -16.83
CA GLN A 170 -17.87 4.21 -16.99
C GLN A 170 -18.62 4.17 -15.65
N GLN A 171 -18.03 3.54 -14.61
CA GLN A 171 -18.62 3.50 -13.27
C GLN A 171 -18.72 4.88 -12.64
N LYS A 172 -17.69 5.73 -12.79
CA LYS A 172 -17.71 7.12 -12.34
C LYS A 172 -18.87 7.89 -12.96
N TRP A 173 -19.13 7.68 -14.25
CA TRP A 173 -20.26 8.32 -14.92
C TRP A 173 -21.60 7.79 -14.41
N ARG A 174 -21.74 6.47 -14.20
CA ARG A 174 -22.97 5.85 -13.68
C ARG A 174 -23.32 6.30 -12.26
N THR A 175 -22.32 6.44 -11.39
CA THR A 175 -22.53 6.79 -9.99
C THR A 175 -22.43 8.27 -9.67
N ARG A 176 -22.40 9.14 -10.69
CA ARG A 176 -22.22 10.59 -10.50
C ARG A 176 -23.34 11.27 -9.70
N HIS A 177 -24.51 10.64 -9.62
CA HIS A 177 -25.69 11.13 -8.88
C HIS A 177 -25.76 10.60 -7.45
N GLU A 178 -24.91 9.65 -7.08
CA GLU A 178 -24.86 9.10 -5.73
C GLU A 178 -24.15 10.08 -4.77
N PRO A 179 -24.34 9.91 -3.44
CA PRO A 179 -23.59 10.68 -2.45
C PRO A 179 -22.07 10.57 -2.67
N PRO A 180 -21.28 11.59 -2.34
CA PRO A 180 -19.84 11.63 -2.64
C PRO A 180 -19.05 10.39 -2.19
N TYR A 181 -19.41 9.79 -1.05
CA TYR A 181 -18.76 8.59 -0.52
C TYR A 181 -19.13 7.32 -1.31
N ALA A 182 -20.31 7.27 -1.94
CA ALA A 182 -20.78 6.14 -2.72
C ALA A 182 -20.37 6.22 -4.21
N GLN A 183 -19.94 7.41 -4.69
CA GLN A 183 -19.50 7.57 -6.07
C GLN A 183 -18.26 6.73 -6.36
N ARG A 184 -18.33 5.93 -7.42
CA ARG A 184 -17.19 5.15 -7.89
C ARG A 184 -16.15 6.09 -8.52
N THR A 185 -14.92 6.01 -8.03
CA THR A 185 -13.75 6.69 -8.59
C THR A 185 -12.70 5.62 -8.91
N PHE A 186 -11.46 6.04 -9.26
CA PHE A 186 -10.35 5.09 -9.33
C PHE A 186 -10.16 4.39 -7.97
N GLY A 187 -9.81 3.11 -7.98
CA GLY A 187 -9.44 2.38 -6.77
C GLY A 187 -8.06 2.79 -6.29
N VAL A 188 -7.93 3.07 -5.01
CA VAL A 188 -6.63 3.06 -4.33
C VAL A 188 -6.39 1.61 -3.96
N VAL A 189 -5.30 1.04 -4.45
CA VAL A 189 -4.97 -0.37 -4.26
C VAL A 189 -3.85 -0.52 -3.23
N GLY A 190 -3.99 -1.50 -2.33
CA GLY A 190 -3.07 -1.72 -1.24
C GLY A 190 -1.59 -1.72 -1.63
N PRO A 191 -1.16 -2.48 -2.66
CA PRO A 191 0.24 -2.52 -3.07
C PRO A 191 0.83 -1.19 -3.53
N ASN A 192 0.03 -0.14 -3.71
CA ASN A 192 0.49 1.15 -4.21
C ASN A 192 -0.38 2.30 -3.72
N CYS A 193 -0.23 2.64 -2.45
CA CYS A 193 -0.94 3.76 -1.86
C CYS A 193 -0.09 4.50 -0.83
N ALA A 194 -0.51 5.73 -0.51
CA ALA A 194 0.00 6.50 0.60
C ALA A 194 -1.12 7.38 1.20
N PHE A 195 -1.01 7.68 2.46
CA PHE A 195 -1.98 8.52 3.20
C PHE A 195 -1.31 9.27 4.34
N ASP A 196 -1.95 10.33 4.80
CA ASP A 196 -1.56 10.96 6.04
C ASP A 196 -2.14 10.21 7.25
N THR A 197 -1.43 10.23 8.35
CA THR A 197 -1.77 9.47 9.55
C THR A 197 -2.99 10.00 10.28
N GLU A 198 -3.30 11.28 10.15
CA GLU A 198 -4.49 11.88 10.78
C GLU A 198 -5.77 11.37 10.10
N VAL A 199 -5.83 11.33 8.76
CA VAL A 199 -7.00 10.76 8.06
C VAL A 199 -7.14 9.27 8.33
N TYR A 200 -6.03 8.55 8.44
CA TYR A 200 -6.04 7.14 8.80
C TYR A 200 -6.71 6.88 10.16
N LEU A 201 -6.30 7.63 11.19
CA LEU A 201 -6.86 7.52 12.53
C LEU A 201 -8.34 7.95 12.55
N THR A 202 -8.68 9.07 11.92
CA THR A 202 -10.05 9.59 11.86
C THR A 202 -10.99 8.63 11.13
N ALA A 203 -10.49 7.94 10.10
CA ALA A 203 -11.24 6.94 9.33
C ALA A 203 -11.39 5.60 10.08
N GLY A 204 -10.67 5.38 11.18
CA GLY A 204 -10.70 4.13 11.96
C GLY A 204 -9.78 3.03 11.43
N GLY A 205 -8.81 3.38 10.56
CA GLY A 205 -7.74 2.49 10.11
C GLY A 205 -8.16 1.34 9.20
N TYR A 206 -7.24 0.42 8.96
CA TYR A 206 -7.52 -0.82 8.25
C TYR A 206 -8.37 -1.78 9.09
N PRO A 207 -9.31 -2.51 8.47
CA PRO A 207 -10.05 -3.54 9.18
C PRO A 207 -9.13 -4.72 9.52
N ARG A 208 -9.15 -5.17 10.78
CA ARG A 208 -8.41 -6.36 11.24
C ARG A 208 -9.26 -7.63 11.08
N LEU A 209 -9.71 -7.86 9.85
CA LEU A 209 -10.57 -8.98 9.46
C LEU A 209 -9.84 -9.88 8.46
N PRO A 210 -10.21 -11.16 8.37
CA PRO A 210 -9.69 -12.05 7.33
C PRO A 210 -9.94 -11.49 5.92
N LEU A 211 -8.99 -11.73 5.01
CA LEU A 211 -9.05 -11.24 3.62
C LEU A 211 -10.28 -11.75 2.86
N GLU A 212 -10.81 -12.91 3.26
CA GLU A 212 -12.00 -13.53 2.71
C GLU A 212 -13.28 -12.73 2.99
N GLN A 213 -13.27 -11.94 4.05
CA GLN A 213 -14.46 -11.18 4.48
C GLN A 213 -14.47 -9.76 3.93
N VAL A 214 -13.30 -9.12 3.81
CA VAL A 214 -13.21 -7.70 3.44
C VAL A 214 -11.94 -7.43 2.63
N SER A 215 -12.07 -6.64 1.58
CA SER A 215 -10.92 -6.00 0.94
C SER A 215 -10.48 -4.81 1.78
N GLU A 216 -9.35 -4.94 2.42
CA GLU A 216 -8.84 -3.97 3.39
C GLU A 216 -8.60 -2.58 2.77
N ASP A 217 -8.12 -2.55 1.52
CA ASP A 217 -7.83 -1.30 0.79
C ASP A 217 -9.11 -0.59 0.33
N TRP A 218 -10.11 -1.35 -0.13
CA TRP A 218 -11.42 -0.81 -0.47
C TRP A 218 -12.14 -0.25 0.75
N GLU A 219 -12.12 -0.99 1.86
CA GLU A 219 -12.75 -0.55 3.11
C GLU A 219 -12.09 0.72 3.65
N LEU A 220 -10.75 0.78 3.68
CA LEU A 220 -10.04 2.01 4.07
C LEU A 220 -10.45 3.19 3.18
N GLN A 221 -10.51 3.00 1.86
CA GLN A 221 -10.90 4.06 0.94
C GLN A 221 -12.34 4.54 1.21
N GLN A 222 -13.27 3.65 1.52
CA GLN A 222 -14.64 4.01 1.88
C GLN A 222 -14.70 4.78 3.21
N ARG A 223 -13.96 4.35 4.22
CA ARG A 223 -13.87 5.03 5.50
C ARG A 223 -13.30 6.44 5.35
N VAL A 224 -12.21 6.59 4.60
CA VAL A 224 -11.62 7.91 4.31
C VAL A 224 -12.62 8.83 3.60
N ARG A 225 -13.42 8.31 2.66
CA ARG A 225 -14.44 9.11 1.95
C ARG A 225 -15.60 9.56 2.81
N LYS A 226 -15.86 8.91 3.94
CA LYS A 226 -16.88 9.34 4.91
C LYS A 226 -16.42 10.51 5.77
N VAL A 227 -15.10 10.62 6.01
CA VAL A 227 -14.52 11.63 6.90
C VAL A 227 -13.79 12.77 6.21
N ALA A 228 -13.51 12.62 4.91
CA ALA A 228 -12.76 13.59 4.14
C ALA A 228 -13.48 13.95 2.81
N PRO A 229 -13.29 15.18 2.29
CA PRO A 229 -13.91 15.59 1.03
C PRO A 229 -13.40 14.75 -0.14
N LYS A 230 -14.20 14.63 -1.20
CA LYS A 230 -13.84 13.86 -2.42
C LYS A 230 -12.48 14.29 -3.01
N SER A 231 -12.14 15.57 -2.91
CA SER A 231 -10.85 16.12 -3.35
C SER A 231 -9.67 15.62 -2.53
N ALA A 232 -9.90 15.03 -1.35
CA ALA A 232 -8.83 14.48 -0.51
C ALA A 232 -8.19 13.21 -1.09
N VAL A 233 -8.90 12.50 -1.98
CA VAL A 233 -8.39 11.28 -2.63
C VAL A 233 -7.84 11.61 -4.01
N ALA A 234 -6.60 11.25 -4.29
CA ALA A 234 -5.91 11.56 -5.53
C ALA A 234 -5.24 10.32 -6.17
N LEU A 235 -4.96 10.41 -7.47
CA LEU A 235 -4.15 9.45 -8.21
C LEU A 235 -2.80 10.09 -8.55
N ALA A 236 -1.72 9.40 -8.23
CA ALA A 236 -0.36 9.70 -8.65
C ALA A 236 0.02 8.77 -9.83
N PRO A 237 -0.23 9.16 -11.08
CA PRO A 237 -0.09 8.26 -12.23
C PRO A 237 1.36 7.87 -12.56
N ARG A 238 2.34 8.57 -12.00
CA ARG A 238 3.77 8.27 -12.13
C ARG A 238 4.29 7.40 -11.01
N ALA A 239 3.57 7.27 -9.91
CA ALA A 239 3.89 6.32 -8.84
C ALA A 239 3.59 4.90 -9.33
N ILE A 240 4.59 4.23 -9.87
CA ILE A 240 4.45 2.90 -10.48
C ILE A 240 5.04 1.85 -9.53
N VAL A 241 4.27 0.80 -9.30
CA VAL A 241 4.72 -0.43 -8.64
C VAL A 241 4.53 -1.60 -9.60
N ARG A 242 5.56 -2.44 -9.71
CA ARG A 242 5.52 -3.67 -10.53
C ARG A 242 5.27 -4.86 -9.63
N THR A 243 4.07 -5.40 -9.70
CA THR A 243 3.64 -6.52 -8.84
C THR A 243 3.73 -7.86 -9.56
N SER A 244 3.86 -8.93 -8.77
CA SER A 244 3.88 -10.30 -9.28
C SER A 244 2.57 -10.68 -9.99
N GLN A 245 2.70 -11.44 -11.06
CA GLN A 245 1.57 -11.95 -11.85
C GLN A 245 1.04 -13.30 -11.31
N ARG A 246 1.56 -13.81 -10.19
CA ARG A 246 1.23 -15.13 -9.63
C ARG A 246 -0.29 -15.36 -9.54
N ARG A 247 -1.03 -14.40 -8.99
CA ARG A 247 -2.49 -14.49 -8.83
C ARG A 247 -3.22 -14.61 -10.16
N VAL A 248 -2.90 -13.75 -11.11
CA VAL A 248 -3.54 -13.79 -12.44
C VAL A 248 -3.25 -15.09 -13.14
N ARG A 249 -2.08 -15.67 -12.96
CA ARG A 249 -1.70 -16.96 -13.55
C ARG A 249 -2.43 -18.12 -12.91
N HIS A 250 -2.56 -18.11 -11.61
CA HIS A 250 -3.23 -19.18 -10.88
C HIS A 250 -4.73 -19.19 -11.15
N LEU A 251 -5.38 -18.02 -11.07
CA LEU A 251 -6.83 -17.88 -11.25
C LEU A 251 -7.26 -17.68 -12.72
N GLY A 252 -6.32 -17.38 -13.60
CA GLY A 252 -6.62 -16.87 -14.94
C GLY A 252 -7.23 -15.48 -14.93
N ILE A 253 -7.40 -14.85 -16.10
CA ILE A 253 -7.97 -13.50 -16.24
C ILE A 253 -9.41 -13.45 -15.71
N ARG A 254 -10.23 -14.46 -16.00
CA ARG A 254 -11.64 -14.52 -15.54
C ARG A 254 -11.73 -14.69 -14.03
N GLY A 255 -10.96 -15.60 -13.44
CA GLY A 255 -10.93 -15.82 -11.99
C GLY A 255 -10.41 -14.57 -11.23
N ASN A 256 -9.35 -13.94 -11.73
CA ASN A 256 -8.85 -12.69 -11.16
C ASN A 256 -9.90 -11.55 -11.26
N SER A 257 -10.63 -11.43 -12.36
CA SER A 257 -11.71 -10.45 -12.51
C SER A 257 -12.88 -10.76 -11.58
N ALA A 258 -13.23 -12.04 -11.40
CA ALA A 258 -14.26 -12.48 -10.45
C ALA A 258 -13.86 -12.18 -8.99
N TRP A 259 -12.59 -12.41 -8.63
CA TRP A 259 -12.03 -12.05 -7.33
C TRP A 259 -12.26 -10.57 -6.98
N TYR A 260 -11.92 -9.67 -7.88
CA TYR A 260 -12.14 -8.23 -7.66
C TYR A 260 -13.61 -7.83 -7.75
N ALA A 261 -14.45 -8.55 -8.52
CA ALA A 261 -15.88 -8.29 -8.58
C ALA A 261 -16.63 -8.76 -7.32
N ALA A 262 -16.20 -9.85 -6.69
CA ALA A 262 -16.72 -10.33 -5.41
C ALA A 262 -16.46 -9.36 -4.27
N ASP A 263 -15.32 -8.69 -4.30
CA ASP A 263 -14.94 -7.60 -3.41
C ASP A 263 -16.02 -6.50 -3.31
N HIS A 264 -16.68 -6.22 -4.43
CA HIS A 264 -17.72 -5.21 -4.52
C HIS A 264 -19.11 -5.68 -4.10
N ARG A 265 -19.30 -6.98 -3.85
CA ARG A 265 -20.59 -7.59 -3.51
C ARG A 265 -20.69 -8.09 -2.07
N GLY A 266 -19.66 -7.91 -1.26
CA GLY A 266 -19.69 -8.22 0.18
C GLY A 266 -19.26 -9.63 0.57
N GLY A 267 -18.61 -10.40 -0.31
CA GLY A 267 -18.08 -11.69 0.10
C GLY A 267 -17.16 -12.36 -0.93
N ARG A 268 -15.97 -12.73 -0.48
CA ARG A 268 -15.04 -13.61 -1.19
C ARG A 268 -15.18 -15.08 -0.74
N ALA A 269 -15.93 -15.31 0.35
CA ALA A 269 -16.13 -16.64 0.94
C ALA A 269 -16.74 -17.62 -0.06
N ASP A 270 -17.73 -17.20 -0.82
CA ASP A 270 -18.41 -18.04 -1.82
C ASP A 270 -17.48 -18.51 -2.96
N LEU A 271 -16.44 -17.71 -3.28
CA LEU A 271 -15.44 -18.08 -4.30
C LEU A 271 -14.43 -19.10 -3.78
N ALA A 272 -14.09 -19.05 -2.50
CA ALA A 272 -13.19 -20.00 -1.87
C ALA A 272 -13.83 -21.39 -1.80
N GLU A 273 -15.11 -21.48 -1.44
CA GLU A 273 -15.86 -22.74 -1.43
C GLU A 273 -16.01 -23.34 -2.83
N SER A 274 -16.27 -22.50 -3.84
CA SER A 274 -16.46 -22.96 -5.22
C SER A 274 -15.20 -23.45 -5.91
N THR A 275 -14.01 -23.00 -5.48
CA THR A 275 -12.71 -23.38 -6.09
C THR A 275 -12.00 -24.48 -5.31
N GLY A 276 -12.46 -24.83 -4.10
CA GLY A 276 -11.84 -25.86 -3.26
C GLY A 276 -10.39 -25.55 -2.83
N GLN A 277 -9.94 -24.30 -3.02
CA GLN A 277 -8.57 -23.88 -2.75
C GLN A 277 -8.56 -22.81 -1.66
N ALA A 278 -7.65 -22.98 -0.70
CA ALA A 278 -7.34 -21.90 0.23
C ALA A 278 -6.95 -20.64 -0.55
N ILE A 279 -7.58 -19.52 -0.21
CA ILE A 279 -7.44 -18.22 -0.90
C ILE A 279 -6.02 -17.64 -0.78
N ASP A 280 -5.14 -18.28 -0.06
CA ASP A 280 -3.75 -17.88 0.15
C ASP A 280 -2.87 -18.33 -1.04
N ILE A 281 -3.03 -17.61 -2.15
CA ILE A 281 -2.18 -17.79 -3.35
C ILE A 281 -0.97 -16.84 -3.24
N ARG A 282 -0.21 -17.03 -2.20
CA ARG A 282 1.05 -16.29 -2.02
C ARG A 282 2.26 -17.19 -2.16
#